data_efef6ab89c564a3903615d09a037a328
#
_entry.id   efef6ab89c564a3903615d09a037a328
#
_cell.length_a   1.000
_cell.length_b   1.000
_cell.length_c   1.000
_cell.angle_alpha   90.00
_cell.angle_beta   90.00
_cell.angle_gamma   90.00
#
_symmetry.space_group_name_H-M   'P 1'
#
loop_
_entity.id
_entity.type
_entity.pdbx_description
1 polymer ?
#
loop_
_entity_poly.entity_id
_entity_poly.type
_entity_poly.pdbx_seq_one_letter_code
_entity_poly.pdbx_strand_id
1 'polypeptide(L)'
;MTDLKGKNIIVTGASGGIGNSIIKKLNQSGANILASGTRIEKLEELKGKYGNIKTLKFDISQSDKIEEFVENATKELGGNLDCVINNAGITQDNLAIRMSLEEWQKVIDINLTSTFLMSKSAIKKMLKNKSGKIVNITSVVGHTGNLGQANYTASKAGIIAMSKSLAIEYAKKNININCISPGFIKTAMTDKLDDKIKE
;
A
#
# COMPACT_ATOMS: atom_id res chain seq x y z
N MET A 1 -23.62 -3.32 2.80
CA MET A 1 -22.20 -3.57 2.48
C MET A 1 -21.97 -3.03 1.07
N THR A 2 -20.91 -2.28 0.79
CA THR A 2 -20.66 -1.74 -0.56
C THR A 2 -20.40 -2.91 -1.52
N ASP A 3 -21.14 -2.96 -2.63
CA ASP A 3 -20.93 -3.95 -3.68
C ASP A 3 -19.71 -3.53 -4.54
N LEU A 4 -18.70 -4.40 -4.60
CA LEU A 4 -17.51 -4.23 -5.41
C LEU A 4 -17.40 -5.29 -6.51
N LYS A 5 -18.51 -5.96 -6.84
CA LYS A 5 -18.56 -6.98 -7.87
C LYS A 5 -18.00 -6.46 -9.20
N GLY A 6 -17.06 -7.20 -9.76
CA GLY A 6 -16.39 -6.84 -11.01
C GLY A 6 -15.35 -5.73 -10.91
N LYS A 7 -15.06 -5.19 -9.71
CA LYS A 7 -14.01 -4.18 -9.53
C LYS A 7 -12.64 -4.85 -9.38
N ASN A 8 -11.70 -4.43 -10.19
CA ASN A 8 -10.34 -4.94 -10.26
C ASN A 8 -9.42 -4.13 -9.33
N ILE A 9 -8.88 -4.77 -8.29
CA ILE A 9 -8.16 -4.11 -7.20
C ILE A 9 -6.80 -4.76 -6.98
N ILE A 10 -5.73 -3.96 -7.02
CA ILE A 10 -4.39 -4.38 -6.60
C ILE A 10 -4.19 -3.99 -5.13
N VAL A 11 -3.68 -4.91 -4.32
CA VAL A 11 -3.32 -4.66 -2.92
C VAL A 11 -1.87 -5.04 -2.71
N THR A 12 -1.02 -4.08 -2.34
CA THR A 12 0.37 -4.33 -1.97
C THR A 12 0.51 -4.63 -0.48
N GLY A 13 1.56 -5.38 -0.08
CA GLY A 13 1.72 -5.78 1.31
C GLY A 13 0.58 -6.66 1.85
N ALA A 14 -0.07 -7.41 0.97
CA ALA A 14 -1.27 -8.20 1.23
C ALA A 14 -1.10 -9.25 2.33
N SER A 15 0.13 -9.75 2.51
CA SER A 15 0.46 -10.77 3.52
C SER A 15 0.67 -10.22 4.95
N GLY A 16 0.61 -8.90 5.15
CA GLY A 16 0.65 -8.27 6.47
C GLY A 16 -0.72 -8.28 7.16
N GLY A 17 -0.76 -7.93 8.46
CA GLY A 17 -2.01 -7.96 9.25
C GLY A 17 -3.10 -7.07 8.67
N ILE A 18 -2.77 -5.80 8.36
CA ILE A 18 -3.69 -4.85 7.73
C ILE A 18 -4.04 -5.34 6.31
N GLY A 19 -3.04 -5.75 5.51
CA GLY A 19 -3.25 -6.24 4.15
C GLY A 19 -4.21 -7.42 4.09
N ASN A 20 -4.03 -8.42 4.97
CA ASN A 20 -4.94 -9.57 5.06
C ASN A 20 -6.38 -9.14 5.40
N SER A 21 -6.55 -8.21 6.34
CA SER A 21 -7.86 -7.69 6.70
C SER A 21 -8.54 -6.95 5.55
N ILE A 22 -7.77 -6.19 4.77
CA ILE A 22 -8.23 -5.53 3.53
C ILE A 22 -8.68 -6.59 2.51
N ILE A 23 -7.84 -7.59 2.21
CA ILE A 23 -8.17 -8.69 1.29
C ILE A 23 -9.47 -9.38 1.71
N LYS A 24 -9.60 -9.75 2.99
CA LYS A 24 -10.81 -10.37 3.53
C LYS A 24 -12.05 -9.52 3.21
N LYS A 25 -11.98 -8.23 3.49
CA LYS A 25 -13.14 -7.33 3.32
C LYS A 25 -13.49 -7.11 1.86
N LEU A 26 -12.50 -6.93 0.99
CA LEU A 26 -12.70 -6.78 -0.45
C LEU A 26 -13.29 -8.05 -1.06
N ASN A 27 -12.79 -9.22 -0.68
CA ASN A 27 -13.31 -10.51 -1.14
C ASN A 27 -14.78 -10.70 -0.74
N GLN A 28 -15.15 -10.36 0.51
CA GLN A 28 -16.55 -10.37 0.97
C GLN A 28 -17.45 -9.40 0.21
N SER A 29 -16.89 -8.35 -0.39
CA SER A 29 -17.60 -7.37 -1.21
C SER A 29 -17.62 -7.73 -2.71
N GLY A 30 -17.09 -8.89 -3.10
CA GLY A 30 -17.14 -9.41 -4.48
C GLY A 30 -16.11 -8.84 -5.45
N ALA A 31 -15.05 -8.17 -4.94
CA ALA A 31 -14.01 -7.62 -5.80
C ALA A 31 -13.13 -8.70 -6.45
N ASN A 32 -12.63 -8.43 -7.65
CA ASN A 32 -11.52 -9.14 -8.26
C ASN A 32 -10.21 -8.59 -7.68
N ILE A 33 -9.44 -9.41 -6.99
CA ILE A 33 -8.31 -8.96 -6.22
C ILE A 33 -7.02 -9.57 -6.75
N LEU A 34 -5.99 -8.73 -6.93
CA LEU A 34 -4.60 -9.17 -7.04
C LEU A 34 -3.86 -8.77 -5.76
N ALA A 35 -3.47 -9.77 -4.99
CA ALA A 35 -2.72 -9.65 -3.76
C ALA A 35 -1.22 -9.76 -4.03
N SER A 36 -0.42 -8.78 -3.59
CA SER A 36 1.02 -8.76 -3.79
C SER A 36 1.82 -8.57 -2.51
N GLY A 37 3.00 -9.14 -2.49
CA GLY A 37 3.98 -9.07 -1.41
C GLY A 37 5.22 -9.92 -1.70
N THR A 38 6.16 -9.94 -0.77
CA THR A 38 7.44 -10.66 -0.93
C THR A 38 7.38 -12.13 -0.48
N ARG A 39 6.45 -12.47 0.41
CA ARG A 39 6.35 -13.80 1.03
C ARG A 39 5.38 -14.69 0.25
N ILE A 40 5.90 -15.52 -0.64
CA ILE A 40 5.09 -16.36 -1.54
C ILE A 40 4.18 -17.32 -0.75
N GLU A 41 4.68 -17.93 0.32
CA GLU A 41 3.93 -18.88 1.15
C GLU A 41 2.68 -18.21 1.73
N LYS A 42 2.80 -16.97 2.19
CA LYS A 42 1.68 -16.20 2.72
C LYS A 42 0.67 -15.76 1.65
N LEU A 43 1.13 -15.54 0.42
CA LEU A 43 0.24 -15.26 -0.70
C LEU A 43 -0.55 -16.51 -1.10
N GLU A 44 0.07 -17.67 -1.10
CA GLU A 44 -0.62 -18.94 -1.38
C GLU A 44 -1.62 -19.32 -0.26
N GLU A 45 -1.28 -19.07 1.02
CA GLU A 45 -2.24 -19.19 2.12
C GLU A 45 -3.49 -18.30 1.90
N LEU A 46 -3.28 -17.04 1.48
CA LEU A 46 -4.39 -16.12 1.16
C LEU A 46 -5.23 -16.64 0.00
N LYS A 47 -4.60 -17.15 -1.05
CA LYS A 47 -5.28 -17.73 -2.21
C LYS A 47 -6.10 -18.96 -1.82
N GLY A 48 -5.54 -19.86 -1.03
CA GLY A 48 -6.26 -21.02 -0.51
C GLY A 48 -7.47 -20.65 0.35
N LYS A 49 -7.32 -19.58 1.17
CA LYS A 49 -8.36 -19.11 2.08
C LYS A 49 -9.53 -18.41 1.37
N TYR A 50 -9.26 -17.66 0.33
CA TYR A 50 -10.25 -16.78 -0.31
C TYR A 50 -10.64 -17.22 -1.75
N GLY A 51 -9.96 -18.21 -2.31
CA GLY A 51 -10.31 -18.89 -3.57
C GLY A 51 -10.22 -18.00 -4.82
N ASN A 52 -10.92 -16.91 -4.84
CA ASN A 52 -11.08 -16.04 -6.03
C ASN A 52 -10.07 -14.89 -6.12
N ILE A 53 -8.98 -14.92 -5.35
CA ILE A 53 -7.94 -13.92 -5.46
C ILE A 53 -6.78 -14.40 -6.34
N LYS A 54 -6.17 -13.48 -7.07
CA LYS A 54 -4.92 -13.69 -7.78
C LYS A 54 -3.77 -13.24 -6.92
N THR A 55 -2.62 -13.87 -7.07
CA THR A 55 -1.41 -13.55 -6.31
C THR A 55 -0.24 -13.29 -7.24
N LEU A 56 0.56 -12.28 -6.94
CA LEU A 56 1.78 -11.99 -7.67
C LEU A 56 2.88 -11.57 -6.69
N LYS A 57 3.94 -12.40 -6.60
CA LYS A 57 5.11 -12.05 -5.79
C LYS A 57 5.81 -10.84 -6.40
N PHE A 58 5.97 -9.80 -5.58
CA PHE A 58 6.73 -8.61 -5.98
C PHE A 58 7.35 -7.93 -4.76
N ASP A 59 8.61 -7.54 -4.90
CA ASP A 59 9.30 -6.71 -3.94
C ASP A 59 9.25 -5.25 -4.40
N ILE A 60 8.51 -4.45 -3.63
CA ILE A 60 8.25 -3.05 -3.97
C ILE A 60 9.51 -2.16 -3.86
N SER A 61 10.60 -2.67 -3.27
CA SER A 61 11.90 -2.00 -3.27
C SER A 61 12.55 -1.95 -4.66
N GLN A 62 12.11 -2.81 -5.60
CA GLN A 62 12.56 -2.80 -6.99
C GLN A 62 11.83 -1.71 -7.78
N SER A 63 12.19 -0.46 -7.51
CA SER A 63 11.51 0.73 -8.04
C SER A 63 11.48 0.80 -9.56
N ASP A 64 12.52 0.30 -10.22
CA ASP A 64 12.65 0.20 -11.69
C ASP A 64 11.65 -0.79 -12.33
N LYS A 65 11.14 -1.76 -11.56
CA LYS A 65 10.19 -2.79 -12.01
C LYS A 65 8.73 -2.50 -11.67
N ILE A 66 8.45 -1.43 -10.94
CA ILE A 66 7.08 -1.12 -10.49
C ILE A 66 6.11 -0.93 -11.68
N GLU A 67 6.54 -0.26 -12.75
CA GLU A 67 5.68 -0.04 -13.92
C GLU A 67 5.33 -1.37 -14.61
N GLU A 68 6.31 -2.26 -14.78
CA GLU A 68 6.10 -3.60 -15.30
C GLU A 68 5.19 -4.43 -14.39
N PHE A 69 5.39 -4.35 -13.08
CA PHE A 69 4.52 -5.03 -12.11
C PHE A 69 3.06 -4.58 -12.25
N VAL A 70 2.78 -3.28 -12.31
CA VAL A 70 1.42 -2.76 -12.47
C VAL A 70 0.81 -3.19 -13.81
N GLU A 71 1.61 -3.23 -14.89
CA GLU A 71 1.17 -3.74 -16.18
C GLU A 71 0.73 -5.21 -16.10
N ASN A 72 1.60 -6.07 -15.56
CA ASN A 72 1.34 -7.50 -15.42
C ASN A 72 0.16 -7.77 -14.49
N ALA A 73 0.09 -7.07 -13.34
CA ALA A 73 -1.03 -7.17 -12.40
C ALA A 73 -2.38 -6.76 -13.04
N THR A 74 -2.36 -5.72 -13.87
CA THR A 74 -3.55 -5.28 -14.59
C THR A 74 -3.99 -6.30 -15.64
N LYS A 75 -3.05 -6.90 -16.39
CA LYS A 75 -3.34 -7.99 -17.32
C LYS A 75 -3.96 -9.21 -16.64
N GLU A 76 -3.39 -9.61 -15.49
CA GLU A 76 -3.93 -10.69 -14.69
C GLU A 76 -5.39 -10.42 -14.24
N LEU A 77 -5.75 -9.17 -13.98
CA LEU A 77 -7.10 -8.76 -13.62
C LEU A 77 -8.05 -8.60 -14.82
N GLY A 78 -7.62 -8.93 -16.04
CA GLY A 78 -8.44 -8.81 -17.24
C GLY A 78 -8.30 -7.49 -18.01
N GLY A 79 -7.19 -6.77 -17.79
CA GLY A 79 -6.80 -5.59 -18.57
C GLY A 79 -7.36 -4.25 -18.09
N ASN A 80 -8.22 -4.25 -17.08
CA ASN A 80 -8.74 -3.03 -16.44
C ASN A 80 -8.27 -2.91 -14.98
N LEU A 81 -8.08 -1.69 -14.50
CA LEU A 81 -7.69 -1.39 -13.12
C LEU A 81 -8.60 -0.33 -12.52
N ASP A 82 -9.42 -0.71 -11.53
CA ASP A 82 -10.35 0.20 -10.86
C ASP A 82 -9.75 0.82 -9.60
N CYS A 83 -8.91 0.05 -8.87
CA CYS A 83 -8.34 0.54 -7.61
C CYS A 83 -6.95 -0.02 -7.33
N VAL A 84 -6.11 0.80 -6.70
CA VAL A 84 -4.87 0.36 -6.05
C VAL A 84 -4.90 0.72 -4.59
N ILE A 85 -4.56 -0.24 -3.73
CA ILE A 85 -4.36 -0.03 -2.30
C ILE A 85 -2.88 -0.22 -2.00
N ASN A 86 -2.18 0.90 -1.81
CA ASN A 86 -0.78 0.94 -1.41
C ASN A 86 -0.68 0.75 0.11
N ASN A 87 -0.49 -0.50 0.52
CA ASN A 87 -0.40 -0.88 1.92
C ASN A 87 1.00 -1.43 2.30
N ALA A 88 1.84 -1.76 1.33
CA ALA A 88 3.22 -2.17 1.61
C ALA A 88 4.01 -1.05 2.31
N GLY A 89 4.83 -1.43 3.26
CA GLY A 89 5.70 -0.51 3.97
C GLY A 89 6.49 -1.22 5.08
N ILE A 90 7.55 -0.56 5.52
CA ILE A 90 8.44 -1.03 6.59
C ILE A 90 8.64 0.06 7.63
N THR A 91 9.08 -0.33 8.80
CA THR A 91 9.73 0.53 9.80
C THR A 91 11.17 0.11 9.97
N GLN A 92 12.04 1.05 10.29
CA GLN A 92 13.42 0.82 10.72
C GLN A 92 13.76 1.91 11.72
N ASP A 93 13.43 1.61 12.98
CA ASP A 93 13.40 2.58 14.06
C ASP A 93 14.81 2.76 14.66
N ASN A 94 15.23 4.01 14.83
CA ASN A 94 16.46 4.38 15.52
C ASN A 94 16.37 5.84 15.97
N LEU A 95 17.06 6.21 17.06
CA LEU A 95 17.16 7.61 17.46
C LEU A 95 17.83 8.44 16.35
N ALA A 96 17.37 9.66 16.12
CA ALA A 96 17.83 10.49 15.01
C ALA A 96 19.37 10.65 14.96
N ILE A 97 20.01 10.80 16.12
CA ILE A 97 21.49 10.91 16.23
C ILE A 97 22.24 9.62 15.88
N ARG A 98 21.56 8.49 15.84
CA ARG A 98 22.12 7.16 15.53
C ARG A 98 21.63 6.62 14.20
N MET A 99 20.58 7.22 13.63
CA MET A 99 19.99 6.77 12.37
C MET A 99 20.98 7.00 11.22
N SER A 100 21.38 5.93 10.56
CA SER A 100 22.24 6.03 9.39
C SER A 100 21.48 6.56 8.17
N LEU A 101 22.20 7.09 7.20
CA LEU A 101 21.61 7.52 5.93
C LEU A 101 20.97 6.31 5.19
N GLU A 102 21.55 5.14 5.32
CA GLU A 102 21.01 3.91 4.73
C GLU A 102 19.65 3.52 5.35
N GLU A 103 19.53 3.56 6.69
CA GLU A 103 18.27 3.30 7.41
C GLU A 103 17.19 4.31 7.01
N TRP A 104 17.57 5.58 6.91
CA TRP A 104 16.68 6.64 6.42
C TRP A 104 16.22 6.36 5.01
N GLN A 105 17.15 6.21 4.07
CA GLN A 105 16.86 6.10 2.65
C GLN A 105 16.02 4.85 2.34
N LYS A 106 16.32 3.73 2.98
CA LYS A 106 15.57 2.48 2.83
C LYS A 106 14.07 2.65 3.16
N VAL A 107 13.76 3.36 4.26
CA VAL A 107 12.36 3.59 4.63
C VAL A 107 11.69 4.57 3.66
N ILE A 108 12.39 5.63 3.24
CA ILE A 108 11.87 6.57 2.24
C ILE A 108 11.61 5.87 0.91
N ASP A 109 12.53 5.06 0.43
CA ASP A 109 12.40 4.40 -0.86
C ASP A 109 11.27 3.37 -0.87
N ILE A 110 11.19 2.54 0.17
CA ILE A 110 10.17 1.49 0.25
C ILE A 110 8.79 2.06 0.56
N ASN A 111 8.66 3.09 1.41
CA ASN A 111 7.36 3.61 1.79
C ASN A 111 6.85 4.70 0.84
N LEU A 112 7.67 5.72 0.58
CA LEU A 112 7.24 6.93 -0.13
C LEU A 112 7.49 6.83 -1.62
N THR A 113 8.74 6.56 -2.04
CA THR A 113 9.11 6.49 -3.46
C THR A 113 8.31 5.41 -4.18
N SER A 114 8.22 4.22 -3.59
CA SER A 114 7.45 3.14 -4.20
C SER A 114 5.96 3.45 -4.31
N THR A 115 5.36 4.07 -3.27
CA THR A 115 3.95 4.49 -3.29
C THR A 115 3.69 5.53 -4.37
N PHE A 116 4.62 6.46 -4.59
CA PHE A 116 4.56 7.40 -5.71
C PHE A 116 4.59 6.67 -7.05
N LEU A 117 5.54 5.77 -7.27
CA LEU A 117 5.69 5.03 -8.52
C LEU A 117 4.51 4.12 -8.80
N MET A 118 3.99 3.42 -7.79
CA MET A 118 2.75 2.64 -7.88
C MET A 118 1.57 3.51 -8.28
N SER A 119 1.39 4.66 -7.61
CA SER A 119 0.32 5.60 -7.91
C SER A 119 0.44 6.14 -9.34
N LYS A 120 1.63 6.57 -9.75
CA LYS A 120 1.92 7.05 -11.11
C LYS A 120 1.57 6.00 -12.17
N SER A 121 1.99 4.76 -11.97
CA SER A 121 1.74 3.67 -12.92
C SER A 121 0.25 3.28 -12.97
N ALA A 122 -0.42 3.27 -11.80
CA ALA A 122 -1.87 3.06 -11.73
C ALA A 122 -2.65 4.17 -12.43
N ILE A 123 -2.30 5.43 -12.22
CA ILE A 123 -2.93 6.59 -12.88
C ILE A 123 -2.83 6.47 -14.39
N LYS A 124 -1.69 6.05 -14.96
CA LYS A 124 -1.55 5.81 -16.42
C LYS A 124 -2.62 4.82 -16.94
N LYS A 125 -2.95 3.77 -16.16
CA LYS A 125 -4.01 2.80 -16.52
C LYS A 125 -5.40 3.40 -16.36
N MET A 126 -5.64 4.08 -15.25
CA MET A 126 -6.93 4.68 -14.91
C MET A 126 -7.33 5.82 -15.84
N LEU A 127 -6.37 6.56 -16.39
CA LEU A 127 -6.61 7.59 -17.40
C LEU A 127 -7.25 7.02 -18.69
N LYS A 128 -6.85 5.80 -19.11
CA LYS A 128 -7.47 5.12 -20.25
C LYS A 128 -8.92 4.78 -19.98
N ASN A 129 -9.25 4.44 -18.73
CA ASN A 129 -10.60 4.07 -18.31
C ASN A 129 -11.45 5.28 -17.87
N LYS A 130 -10.86 6.48 -17.84
CA LYS A 130 -11.48 7.73 -17.36
C LYS A 130 -12.11 7.58 -15.95
N SER A 131 -11.55 6.71 -15.14
CA SER A 131 -12.00 6.46 -13.76
C SER A 131 -10.95 5.66 -13.01
N GLY A 132 -10.81 5.90 -11.70
CA GLY A 132 -9.95 5.13 -10.83
C GLY A 132 -9.97 5.58 -9.37
N LYS A 133 -9.43 4.73 -8.52
CA LYS A 133 -9.29 5.04 -7.10
C LYS A 133 -7.92 4.59 -6.60
N ILE A 134 -7.28 5.43 -5.81
CA ILE A 134 -6.04 5.08 -5.10
C ILE A 134 -6.27 5.31 -3.61
N VAL A 135 -5.94 4.30 -2.82
CA VAL A 135 -5.97 4.37 -1.36
C VAL A 135 -4.58 4.10 -0.82
N ASN A 136 -3.99 5.09 -0.19
CA ASN A 136 -2.66 5.00 0.42
C ASN A 136 -2.78 4.77 1.93
N ILE A 137 -2.23 3.66 2.43
CA ILE A 137 -2.20 3.38 3.86
C ILE A 137 -1.01 4.12 4.47
N THR A 138 -1.34 5.12 5.26
CA THR A 138 -0.39 5.97 5.99
C THR A 138 -0.28 5.54 7.45
N SER A 139 -0.17 6.47 8.37
CA SER A 139 -0.20 6.24 9.82
C SER A 139 -0.53 7.54 10.54
N VAL A 140 -1.11 7.44 11.74
CA VAL A 140 -1.29 8.60 12.63
C VAL A 140 0.04 9.28 12.94
N VAL A 141 1.15 8.52 13.04
CA VAL A 141 2.48 9.10 13.30
C VAL A 141 2.96 10.02 12.19
N GLY A 142 2.42 9.92 10.97
CA GLY A 142 2.65 10.90 9.92
C GLY A 142 2.08 12.29 10.22
N HIS A 143 1.20 12.41 11.20
CA HIS A 143 0.63 13.67 11.68
C HIS A 143 1.26 14.12 13.01
N THR A 144 1.60 13.18 13.89
CA THR A 144 2.01 13.46 15.28
C THR A 144 3.52 13.36 15.51
N GLY A 145 4.25 12.61 14.68
CA GLY A 145 5.60 12.16 15.00
C GLY A 145 5.58 10.95 15.96
N ASN A 146 6.74 10.30 16.09
CA ASN A 146 6.98 9.26 17.08
C ASN A 146 8.48 9.15 17.37
N LEU A 147 8.83 8.84 18.61
CA LEU A 147 10.22 8.66 19.03
C LEU A 147 10.90 7.55 18.23
N GLY A 148 12.10 7.81 17.72
CA GLY A 148 12.88 6.84 16.96
C GLY A 148 12.39 6.57 15.54
N GLN A 149 11.36 7.26 15.06
CA GLN A 149 10.71 7.02 13.76
C GLN A 149 10.80 8.21 12.80
N ALA A 150 11.88 8.98 12.83
CA ALA A 150 12.01 10.16 11.97
C ALA A 150 11.84 9.81 10.48
N ASN A 151 12.45 8.72 10.00
CA ASN A 151 12.32 8.21 8.64
C ASN A 151 10.89 7.74 8.31
N TYR A 152 10.29 6.93 9.18
CA TYR A 152 8.94 6.40 9.00
C TYR A 152 7.90 7.53 9.01
N THR A 153 7.98 8.42 9.98
CA THR A 153 7.11 9.60 10.09
C THR A 153 7.21 10.48 8.85
N ALA A 154 8.44 10.79 8.40
CA ALA A 154 8.68 11.58 7.19
C ALA A 154 8.05 10.88 5.96
N SER A 155 8.22 9.56 5.83
CA SER A 155 7.65 8.80 4.72
C SER A 155 6.11 8.86 4.72
N LYS A 156 5.47 8.68 5.88
CA LYS A 156 4.00 8.69 6.00
C LYS A 156 3.41 10.09 5.84
N ALA A 157 4.05 11.13 6.37
CA ALA A 157 3.69 12.52 6.12
C ALA A 157 3.86 12.89 4.63
N GLY A 158 4.94 12.45 3.99
CA GLY A 158 5.20 12.62 2.56
C GLY A 158 4.10 12.00 1.69
N ILE A 159 3.65 10.78 2.03
CA ILE A 159 2.52 10.13 1.32
C ILE A 159 1.25 10.98 1.43
N ILE A 160 0.95 11.53 2.60
CA ILE A 160 -0.24 12.38 2.81
C ILE A 160 -0.17 13.64 1.91
N ALA A 161 0.96 14.34 1.92
CA ALA A 161 1.15 15.54 1.11
C ALA A 161 1.10 15.24 -0.40
N MET A 162 1.82 14.21 -0.83
CA MET A 162 1.82 13.72 -2.21
C MET A 162 0.40 13.35 -2.67
N SER A 163 -0.36 12.64 -1.84
CA SER A 163 -1.71 12.21 -2.18
C SER A 163 -2.65 13.40 -2.42
N LYS A 164 -2.51 14.48 -1.64
CA LYS A 164 -3.28 15.72 -1.84
C LYS A 164 -2.96 16.36 -3.20
N SER A 165 -1.67 16.45 -3.57
CA SER A 165 -1.24 16.99 -4.87
C SER A 165 -1.80 16.17 -6.03
N LEU A 166 -1.65 14.84 -5.98
CA LEU A 166 -2.18 13.95 -7.01
C LEU A 166 -3.72 14.01 -7.09
N ALA A 167 -4.40 14.11 -5.94
CA ALA A 167 -5.86 14.25 -5.93
C ALA A 167 -6.34 15.51 -6.67
N ILE A 168 -5.68 16.65 -6.45
CA ILE A 168 -5.98 17.92 -7.16
C ILE A 168 -5.69 17.77 -8.65
N GLU A 169 -4.55 17.17 -9.02
CA GLU A 169 -4.12 17.02 -10.41
C GLU A 169 -5.07 16.15 -11.24
N TYR A 170 -5.59 15.07 -10.64
CA TYR A 170 -6.39 14.07 -11.36
C TYR A 170 -7.90 14.10 -11.05
N ALA A 171 -8.38 15.02 -10.22
CA ALA A 171 -9.82 15.13 -9.88
C ALA A 171 -10.71 15.23 -11.12
N LYS A 172 -10.35 16.11 -12.09
CA LYS A 172 -11.11 16.27 -13.35
C LYS A 172 -11.10 15.03 -14.26
N LYS A 173 -10.26 14.04 -13.96
CA LYS A 173 -10.18 12.76 -14.68
C LYS A 173 -10.96 11.64 -13.99
N ASN A 174 -11.75 11.99 -12.98
CA ASN A 174 -12.52 11.03 -12.17
C ASN A 174 -11.60 9.98 -11.50
N ILE A 175 -10.38 10.39 -11.10
CA ILE A 175 -9.46 9.56 -10.32
C ILE A 175 -9.39 10.14 -8.91
N ASN A 176 -9.87 9.36 -7.93
CA ASN A 176 -9.89 9.77 -6.53
C ASN A 176 -8.69 9.17 -5.80
N ILE A 177 -7.95 10.01 -5.08
CA ILE A 177 -6.77 9.58 -4.32
C ILE A 177 -6.97 10.00 -2.87
N ASN A 178 -6.95 9.01 -1.98
CA ASN A 178 -7.22 9.19 -0.56
C ASN A 178 -6.16 8.48 0.29
N CYS A 179 -6.02 8.95 1.53
CA CYS A 179 -5.20 8.31 2.56
C CYS A 179 -6.07 7.76 3.68
N ILE A 180 -5.65 6.63 4.23
CA ILE A 180 -6.15 6.12 5.51
C ILE A 180 -4.96 6.14 6.47
N SER A 181 -5.12 6.80 7.61
CA SER A 181 -4.09 6.88 8.66
C SER A 181 -4.51 6.01 9.86
N PRO A 182 -4.18 4.72 9.86
CA PRO A 182 -4.47 3.87 11.01
C PRO A 182 -3.76 4.38 12.26
N GLY A 183 -4.42 4.25 13.40
CA GLY A 183 -3.79 4.35 14.71
C GLY A 183 -3.00 3.09 15.04
N PHE A 184 -2.88 2.79 16.33
CA PHE A 184 -2.23 1.57 16.76
C PHE A 184 -3.12 0.35 16.44
N ILE A 185 -2.67 -0.48 15.50
CA ILE A 185 -3.34 -1.73 15.12
C ILE A 185 -2.47 -2.89 15.57
N LYS A 186 -3.03 -3.78 16.39
CA LYS A 186 -2.33 -4.99 16.82
C LYS A 186 -2.07 -5.91 15.62
N THR A 187 -0.79 -6.08 15.29
CA THR A 187 -0.31 -6.91 14.17
C THR A 187 1.03 -7.53 14.56
N ALA A 188 1.50 -8.53 13.83
CA ALA A 188 2.83 -9.13 14.03
C ALA A 188 3.99 -8.08 13.95
N MET A 189 3.77 -6.93 13.33
CA MET A 189 4.73 -5.82 13.30
C MET A 189 4.73 -5.05 14.62
N THR A 190 3.56 -4.80 15.20
CA THR A 190 3.39 -4.02 16.44
C THR A 190 3.54 -4.86 17.70
N ASP A 191 3.34 -6.19 17.64
CA ASP A 191 3.56 -7.10 18.76
C ASP A 191 5.02 -7.16 19.23
N LYS A 192 5.96 -6.74 18.37
CA LYS A 192 7.39 -6.66 18.69
C LYS A 192 7.80 -5.36 19.41
N LEU A 193 6.88 -4.42 19.57
CA LEU A 193 7.15 -3.17 20.29
C LEU A 193 7.03 -3.37 21.79
N ASP A 194 7.90 -2.70 22.55
CA ASP A 194 7.91 -2.73 24.02
C ASP A 194 6.55 -2.22 24.54
N ASP A 195 6.06 -2.81 25.65
CA ASP A 195 4.75 -2.47 26.20
C ASP A 195 4.64 -0.99 26.63
N LYS A 196 5.79 -0.36 26.96
CA LYS A 196 5.88 1.09 27.21
C LYS A 196 5.58 2.00 26.02
N ILE A 197 5.52 1.44 24.81
CA ILE A 197 5.25 2.19 23.56
C ILE A 197 3.80 1.95 23.12
N LYS A 198 3.10 1.02 23.79
CA LYS A 198 1.72 0.63 23.48
C LYS A 198 0.67 1.43 24.25
N GLU A 199 1.09 2.17 25.30
CA GLU A 199 0.27 3.13 26.05
C GLU A 199 0.34 4.52 25.40
#